data_4d86edf0bf20df33c1fa825abe91116b
#
_entry.id   4d86edf0bf20df33c1fa825abe91116b
#
_cell.length_a   1.000
_cell.length_b   1.000
_cell.length_c   1.000
_cell.angle_alpha   90.00
_cell.angle_beta   90.00
_cell.angle_gamma   90.00
#
_symmetry.space_group_name_H-M   'P 1'
#
loop_
_entity.id
_entity.type
_entity.pdbx_description
1 polymer ?
#
loop_
_entity_poly.entity_id
_entity_poly.type
_entity_poly.pdbx_seq_one_letter_code
_entity_poly.pdbx_strand_id
1 'polypeptide(L)'
;MLDLHDREWKEFRICDIFIIKAGKRLTKSDMASGNKPFIGATDNNNGITEFVSNTNISEDCNVLGVNYNGSVVENFYHPYTCIFSDDVKRFQTKQVQGNKYIYLFTFRNII
;
A
#
# COMPACT_ATOMS: atom_id res chain seq x y z
N MET A 1 0.33 4.40 -23.76
CA MET A 1 -0.47 5.02 -22.73
C MET A 1 -1.92 4.67 -22.92
N LEU A 2 -2.62 4.56 -21.83
CA LEU A 2 -4.03 4.23 -21.86
C LEU A 2 -4.83 5.45 -22.30
N ASP A 3 -5.54 5.31 -23.41
CA ASP A 3 -6.42 6.38 -23.85
C ASP A 3 -7.80 6.15 -23.28
N LEU A 4 -8.18 6.99 -22.37
CA LEU A 4 -9.41 6.80 -21.62
C LEU A 4 -10.64 7.01 -22.49
N HIS A 5 -10.52 7.72 -23.58
CA HIS A 5 -11.66 7.99 -24.47
C HIS A 5 -11.91 6.87 -25.45
N ASP A 6 -10.89 6.09 -25.74
CA ASP A 6 -11.01 5.00 -26.70
C ASP A 6 -11.38 3.69 -26.06
N ARG A 7 -11.57 3.69 -24.74
CA ARG A 7 -11.82 2.47 -24.01
C ARG A 7 -13.21 2.47 -23.46
N GLU A 8 -13.77 1.29 -23.44
CA GLU A 8 -15.01 1.08 -22.75
C GLU A 8 -14.73 1.05 -21.25
N TRP A 9 -15.22 2.05 -20.56
CA TRP A 9 -15.03 2.14 -19.12
C TRP A 9 -16.03 1.25 -18.42
N LYS A 10 -15.50 0.45 -17.51
CA LYS A 10 -16.32 -0.35 -16.62
C LYS A 10 -16.10 0.14 -15.22
N GLU A 11 -17.14 0.12 -14.44
CA GLU A 11 -17.01 0.37 -13.03
C GLU A 11 -16.45 -0.86 -12.36
N PHE A 12 -15.31 -0.69 -11.68
CA PHE A 12 -14.75 -1.72 -10.83
C PHE A 12 -14.71 -1.20 -9.42
N ARG A 13 -15.16 -2.02 -8.49
CA ARG A 13 -14.90 -1.72 -7.10
C ARG A 13 -13.43 -2.01 -6.84
N ILE A 14 -12.86 -1.31 -5.86
CA ILE A 14 -11.46 -1.52 -5.52
C ILE A 14 -11.20 -2.98 -5.18
N CYS A 15 -12.13 -3.63 -4.51
CA CYS A 15 -11.98 -5.04 -4.16
C CYS A 15 -12.02 -5.98 -5.35
N ASP A 16 -12.44 -5.51 -6.51
CA ASP A 16 -12.39 -6.31 -7.74
C ASP A 16 -10.98 -6.34 -8.33
N ILE A 17 -10.19 -5.34 -8.01
CA ILE A 17 -8.83 -5.20 -8.57
C ILE A 17 -7.79 -5.56 -7.53
N PHE A 18 -8.05 -5.26 -6.27
CA PHE A 18 -7.08 -5.42 -5.20
C PHE A 18 -7.53 -6.41 -4.16
N ILE A 19 -6.57 -7.12 -3.61
CA ILE A 19 -6.75 -7.83 -2.34
C ILE A 19 -6.32 -6.85 -1.26
N ILE A 20 -7.21 -6.58 -0.33
CA ILE A 20 -6.98 -5.59 0.72
C ILE A 20 -6.69 -6.31 2.02
N LYS A 21 -5.56 -6.00 2.63
CA LYS A 21 -5.14 -6.62 3.87
C LYS A 21 -4.81 -5.56 4.89
N ALA A 22 -5.11 -5.85 6.14
CA ALA A 22 -4.83 -4.92 7.24
C ALA A 22 -3.35 -4.96 7.61
N GLY A 23 -2.88 -3.86 8.18
CA GLY A 23 -1.58 -3.84 8.84
C GLY A 23 -1.71 -4.42 10.25
N LYS A 24 -0.62 -4.34 11.00
CA LYS A 24 -0.56 -4.89 12.35
C LYS A 24 0.01 -3.84 13.28
N ARG A 25 -0.65 -3.62 14.41
CA ARG A 25 -0.17 -2.66 15.39
C ARG A 25 1.19 -3.10 15.94
N LEU A 26 2.11 -2.16 15.97
CA LEU A 26 3.43 -2.34 16.57
C LEU A 26 3.75 -1.07 17.34
N THR A 27 3.85 -1.20 18.65
CA THR A 27 4.13 -0.05 19.48
C THR A 27 5.62 0.30 19.44
N LYS A 28 5.93 1.56 19.74
CA LYS A 28 7.31 2.03 19.70
C LYS A 28 8.20 1.23 20.63
N SER A 29 7.67 0.83 21.79
CA SER A 29 8.43 0.06 22.76
C SER A 29 8.74 -1.35 22.29
N ASP A 30 8.00 -1.86 21.34
CA ASP A 30 8.21 -3.20 20.81
C ASP A 30 9.10 -3.20 19.56
N MET A 31 9.46 -2.04 19.06
CA MET A 31 10.29 -1.94 17.87
C MET A 31 11.72 -2.22 18.18
N ALA A 32 12.35 -3.07 17.38
CA ALA A 32 13.77 -3.32 17.42
C ALA A 32 14.41 -2.72 16.18
N SER A 33 15.53 -2.05 16.34
CA SER A 33 16.21 -1.39 15.23
C SER A 33 16.63 -2.38 14.15
N GLY A 34 16.52 -1.95 12.90
CA GLY A 34 16.88 -2.78 11.77
C GLY A 34 16.84 -2.02 10.47
N ASN A 35 16.75 -2.74 9.38
CA ASN A 35 16.76 -2.17 8.03
C ASN A 35 15.45 -2.30 7.29
N LYS A 36 14.45 -2.88 7.92
CA LYS A 36 13.16 -3.10 7.27
C LYS A 36 12.28 -1.86 7.51
N PRO A 37 11.75 -1.25 6.47
CA PRO A 37 10.84 -0.11 6.64
C PRO A 37 9.59 -0.50 7.39
N PHE A 38 9.19 0.35 8.32
CA PHE A 38 7.90 0.27 8.98
C PHE A 38 7.02 1.38 8.44
N ILE A 39 5.90 1.01 7.87
CA ILE A 39 5.02 1.94 7.16
C ILE A 39 3.91 2.40 8.10
N GLY A 40 3.85 3.69 8.30
CA GLY A 40 2.83 4.30 9.14
C GLY A 40 1.99 5.29 8.36
N ALA A 41 0.97 5.82 9.02
CA ALA A 41 0.06 6.76 8.39
C ALA A 41 0.66 8.15 8.38
N THR A 42 1.54 8.39 7.44
CA THR A 42 2.15 9.68 7.23
C THR A 42 2.12 10.01 5.74
N ASP A 43 2.18 11.27 5.40
CA ASP A 43 2.26 11.73 4.02
C ASP A 43 3.70 12.01 3.58
N ASN A 44 4.67 11.70 4.42
CA ASN A 44 6.08 11.96 4.15
C ASN A 44 6.84 10.66 3.94
N ASN A 45 7.99 10.77 3.29
CA ASN A 45 8.99 9.71 3.27
C ASN A 45 8.47 8.38 2.71
N ASN A 46 7.58 8.44 1.75
CA ASN A 46 6.95 7.26 1.17
C ASN A 46 6.26 6.39 2.23
N GLY A 47 5.77 7.02 3.29
CA GLY A 47 5.10 6.31 4.37
C GLY A 47 6.01 5.67 5.39
N ILE A 48 7.32 5.75 5.21
CA ILE A 48 8.28 5.10 6.11
C ILE A 48 8.43 5.95 7.35
N THR A 49 8.11 5.40 8.50
CA THR A 49 8.25 6.12 9.77
C THR A 49 9.41 5.62 10.61
N GLU A 50 9.81 4.36 10.45
CA GLU A 50 10.89 3.76 11.22
C GLU A 50 11.56 2.68 10.38
N PHE A 51 12.74 2.25 10.83
CA PHE A 51 13.39 1.08 10.27
C PHE A 51 13.58 0.07 11.40
N VAL A 52 13.05 -1.13 11.19
CA VAL A 52 12.97 -2.14 12.25
C VAL A 52 13.50 -3.48 11.78
N SER A 53 13.79 -4.36 12.73
CA SER A 53 14.08 -5.76 12.44
C SER A 53 12.90 -6.66 12.70
N ASN A 54 11.82 -6.12 13.25
CA ASN A 54 10.62 -6.89 13.56
C ASN A 54 10.01 -7.51 12.31
N THR A 55 9.30 -8.61 12.52
CA THR A 55 8.48 -9.20 11.48
C THR A 55 7.14 -9.60 12.08
N ASN A 56 6.10 -9.53 11.28
CA ASN A 56 4.76 -9.93 11.70
C ASN A 56 3.92 -10.22 10.46
N ILE A 57 2.63 -10.47 10.67
CA ILE A 57 1.74 -10.87 9.59
C ILE A 57 1.49 -9.75 8.58
N SER A 58 1.91 -8.52 8.89
CA SER A 58 1.77 -7.41 7.94
C SER A 58 2.92 -7.32 6.97
N GLU A 59 3.93 -8.17 7.07
CA GLU A 59 5.08 -8.11 6.19
C GLU A 59 4.69 -8.43 4.76
N ASP A 60 5.09 -7.55 3.86
CA ASP A 60 4.70 -7.68 2.46
C ASP A 60 5.66 -6.90 1.57
N CYS A 61 5.57 -7.13 0.28
CA CYS A 61 6.32 -6.36 -0.71
C CYS A 61 5.47 -6.22 -1.98
N ASN A 62 5.84 -5.30 -2.84
CA ASN A 62 5.10 -5.02 -4.07
C ASN A 62 3.64 -4.74 -3.81
N VAL A 63 3.37 -3.88 -2.85
CA VAL A 63 2.00 -3.53 -2.47
C VAL A 63 1.86 -2.02 -2.39
N LEU A 64 0.63 -1.57 -2.51
CA LEU A 64 0.28 -0.17 -2.32
C LEU A 64 -0.20 -0.01 -0.87
N GLY A 65 0.47 0.84 -0.12
CA GLY A 65 0.02 1.19 1.22
C GLY A 65 -0.93 2.36 1.14
N VAL A 66 -2.08 2.24 1.76
CA VAL A 66 -3.10 3.29 1.75
C VAL A 66 -3.43 3.66 3.18
N ASN A 67 -3.17 4.91 3.51
CA ASN A 67 -3.53 5.44 4.82
C ASN A 67 -5.03 5.58 4.89
N TYR A 68 -5.65 4.98 5.87
CA TYR A 68 -7.09 5.10 6.01
C TYR A 68 -7.48 5.75 7.33
N ASN A 69 -6.51 5.96 8.18
CA ASN A 69 -6.75 6.55 9.49
C ASN A 69 -5.89 7.80 9.58
N GLY A 70 -6.43 8.89 9.16
CA GLY A 70 -5.71 10.15 9.10
C GLY A 70 -6.54 11.16 8.36
N SER A 71 -5.96 12.31 8.05
CA SER A 71 -6.71 13.42 7.49
C SER A 71 -7.00 13.25 6.00
N VAL A 72 -6.13 12.60 5.28
CA VAL A 72 -6.22 12.49 3.84
C VAL A 72 -5.81 11.08 3.43
N VAL A 73 -6.47 10.59 2.38
CA VAL A 73 -6.11 9.28 1.84
C VAL A 73 -4.83 9.46 1.03
N GLU A 74 -3.72 9.13 1.65
CA GLU A 74 -2.43 9.09 0.97
C GLU A 74 -2.10 7.65 0.63
N ASN A 75 -1.41 7.45 -0.47
CA ASN A 75 -1.02 6.11 -0.86
C ASN A 75 0.39 6.13 -1.43
N PHE A 76 1.14 5.09 -1.11
CA PHE A 76 2.52 4.95 -1.56
C PHE A 76 2.78 3.51 -1.98
N TYR A 77 3.48 3.35 -3.07
CA TYR A 77 3.86 2.02 -3.53
C TYR A 77 5.15 1.57 -2.86
N HIS A 78 5.15 0.33 -2.37
CA HIS A 78 6.29 -0.25 -1.66
C HIS A 78 6.78 -1.48 -2.40
N PRO A 79 7.81 -1.34 -3.24
CA PRO A 79 8.38 -2.49 -3.93
C PRO A 79 9.26 -3.36 -3.04
N TYR A 80 9.66 -2.87 -1.91
CA TYR A 80 10.56 -3.54 -0.98
C TYR A 80 9.76 -4.26 0.11
N THR A 81 10.45 -5.17 0.82
CA THR A 81 9.84 -5.86 1.95
C THR A 81 9.72 -4.89 3.12
N CYS A 82 8.54 -4.78 3.66
CA CYS A 82 8.26 -3.88 4.77
C CYS A 82 7.11 -4.41 5.60
N ILE A 83 6.90 -3.83 6.78
CA ILE A 83 5.74 -4.14 7.61
C ILE A 83 4.90 -2.89 7.78
N PHE A 84 3.63 -3.07 8.09
CA PHE A 84 2.65 -2.00 8.05
C PHE A 84 1.95 -1.84 9.40
N SER A 85 1.77 -0.58 9.77
CA SER A 85 0.96 -0.21 10.93
C SER A 85 -0.50 -0.57 10.71
N ASP A 86 -1.25 -0.67 11.80
CA ASP A 86 -2.69 -0.89 11.75
C ASP A 86 -3.47 0.29 11.17
N ASP A 87 -2.81 1.42 10.96
CA ASP A 87 -3.42 2.59 10.33
C ASP A 87 -3.28 2.59 8.82
N VAL A 88 -2.63 1.57 8.25
CA VAL A 88 -2.37 1.49 6.82
C VAL A 88 -2.90 0.16 6.29
N LYS A 89 -3.68 0.22 5.21
CA LYS A 89 -4.13 -0.98 4.52
C LYS A 89 -3.16 -1.31 3.41
N ARG A 90 -2.95 -2.60 3.18
CA ARG A 90 -2.10 -3.07 2.09
C ARG A 90 -2.99 -3.49 0.93
N PHE A 91 -2.76 -2.89 -0.23
CA PHE A 91 -3.51 -3.20 -1.44
C PHE A 91 -2.58 -3.95 -2.37
N GLN A 92 -2.89 -5.21 -2.61
CA GLN A 92 -2.14 -6.06 -3.52
C GLN A 92 -3.00 -6.31 -4.74
N THR A 93 -2.46 -6.11 -5.93
CA THR A 93 -3.22 -6.37 -7.13
C THR A 93 -3.53 -7.84 -7.24
N LYS A 94 -4.76 -8.15 -7.62
CA LYS A 94 -5.12 -9.50 -7.94
C LYS A 94 -4.32 -9.93 -9.15
N GLN A 95 -4.07 -11.21 -9.24
CA GLN A 95 -3.35 -11.73 -10.38
C GLN A 95 -4.20 -11.56 -11.60
N VAL A 96 -3.80 -10.64 -12.44
CA VAL A 96 -4.46 -10.36 -13.68
C VAL A 96 -3.39 -10.40 -14.73
N GLN A 97 -3.71 -10.90 -15.88
CA GLN A 97 -2.79 -10.78 -16.95
C GLN A 97 -2.60 -9.35 -17.31
N GLY A 98 -1.38 -8.95 -17.41
CA GLY A 98 -1.08 -7.63 -17.85
C GLY A 98 -0.51 -6.83 -16.74
N ASN A 99 -0.93 -5.63 -16.61
CA ASN A 99 -0.16 -4.60 -15.99
C ASN A 99 -0.66 -4.19 -14.63
N LYS A 100 -0.20 -4.85 -13.61
CA LYS A 100 -0.51 -4.41 -12.25
C LYS A 100 -0.01 -2.98 -12.00
N TYR A 101 1.05 -2.58 -12.67
CA TYR A 101 1.56 -1.22 -12.53
C TYR A 101 0.58 -0.19 -13.10
N ILE A 102 -0.13 -0.55 -14.14
CA ILE A 102 -1.16 0.32 -14.68
C ILE A 102 -2.28 0.50 -13.68
N TYR A 103 -2.68 -0.57 -13.02
CA TYR A 103 -3.71 -0.48 -11.99
C TYR A 103 -3.27 0.41 -10.83
N LEU A 104 -2.03 0.23 -10.38
CA LEU A 104 -1.51 1.06 -9.30
C LEU A 104 -1.46 2.53 -9.70
N PHE A 105 -0.99 2.80 -10.91
CA PHE A 105 -0.93 4.14 -11.42
C PHE A 105 -2.32 4.77 -11.51
N THR A 106 -3.27 4.03 -12.05
CA THR A 106 -4.64 4.50 -12.19
C THR A 106 -5.25 4.79 -10.83
N PHE A 107 -5.00 3.93 -9.87
CA PHE A 107 -5.51 4.12 -8.52
C PHE A 107 -4.98 5.42 -7.91
N ARG A 108 -3.69 5.67 -8.05
CA ARG A 108 -3.11 6.90 -7.54
C ARG A 108 -3.71 8.14 -8.18
N ASN A 109 -4.06 8.05 -9.43
CA ASN A 109 -4.60 9.21 -10.14
C ASN A 109 -6.08 9.44 -9.87
N ILE A 110 -6.77 8.44 -9.41
CA ILE A 110 -8.19 8.57 -9.06
C ILE A 110 -8.34 9.12 -7.65
N ILE A 111 -7.48 8.75 -6.76
CA ILE A 111 -7.48 9.23 -5.40
C ILE A 111 -6.72 10.54 -5.31
#